data_52358bca9dfe07f59d7bae6712b8be17
#
_entry.id   52358bca9dfe07f59d7bae6712b8be17
#
_cell.length_a   1.000
_cell.length_b   1.000
_cell.length_c   1.000
_cell.angle_alpha   90.00
_cell.angle_beta   90.00
_cell.angle_gamma   90.00
#
_symmetry.space_group_name_H-M   'P 1'
#
loop_
_entity.id
_entity.type
_entity.pdbx_description
1 polymer ?
#
loop_
_entity_poly.entity_id
_entity_poly.type
_entity_poly.pdbx_seq_one_letter_code
_entity_poly.pdbx_strand_id
1 'polypeptide(L)'
;EHHLGDYAGAAGHLSMLEHGAYRLLLDRYYATEQPLPADLLAIYRVARARSADERAAVDAVLAEFFVLEGGEYRNRRCDAEIARYQEHQTEREAKRDNEAERQRRARVRRQKLFDQLRGFDMVPKWDTSTADLERLLAEAQTKTDLSAPVTHLSRVTGADIRVTDPTCHAPVTPLITVVH
;
A
#
# COMPACT_ATOMS: atom_id res chain seq x y z
N GLU A 1 -21.24 -2.95 5.51
CA GLU A 1 -22.59 -2.47 5.93
C GLU A 1 -23.61 -3.52 5.51
N HIS A 2 -24.24 -4.22 6.47
CA HIS A 2 -25.39 -5.08 6.18
C HIS A 2 -26.55 -4.22 5.71
N HIS A 3 -26.87 -4.30 4.44
CA HIS A 3 -28.12 -3.72 3.92
C HIS A 3 -29.30 -4.52 4.45
N LEU A 4 -29.92 -4.03 5.52
CA LEU A 4 -31.06 -4.65 6.19
C LEU A 4 -32.20 -4.99 5.20
N GLY A 5 -32.40 -4.17 4.15
CA GLY A 5 -33.39 -4.40 3.12
C GLY A 5 -33.13 -5.64 2.28
N ASP A 6 -31.89 -5.87 1.87
CA ASP A 6 -31.50 -7.04 1.05
C ASP A 6 -31.56 -8.34 1.86
N TYR A 7 -31.20 -8.27 3.15
CA TYR A 7 -31.32 -9.41 4.05
C TYR A 7 -32.78 -9.80 4.27
N ALA A 8 -33.63 -8.81 4.56
CA ALA A 8 -35.06 -9.08 4.76
C ALA A 8 -35.74 -9.65 3.52
N GLY A 9 -35.35 -9.21 2.31
CA GLY A 9 -35.86 -9.75 1.06
C GLY A 9 -35.42 -11.18 0.79
N ALA A 10 -34.18 -11.53 1.09
CA ALA A 10 -33.64 -12.87 0.82
C ALA A 10 -34.02 -13.90 1.89
N ALA A 11 -34.18 -13.49 3.16
CA ALA A 11 -34.34 -14.36 4.30
C ALA A 11 -35.71 -14.25 4.99
N GLY A 12 -36.66 -13.49 4.41
CA GLY A 12 -37.96 -13.20 5.04
C GLY A 12 -38.89 -14.42 5.17
N HIS A 13 -38.64 -15.50 4.44
CA HIS A 13 -39.42 -16.74 4.49
C HIS A 13 -38.86 -17.75 5.50
N LEU A 14 -37.67 -17.52 6.05
CA LEU A 14 -37.06 -18.45 6.99
C LEU A 14 -37.79 -18.48 8.32
N SER A 15 -37.87 -19.68 8.93
CA SER A 15 -38.30 -19.85 10.29
C SER A 15 -37.35 -19.18 11.29
N MET A 16 -37.76 -19.03 12.56
CA MET A 16 -36.89 -18.43 13.59
C MET A 16 -35.59 -19.23 13.78
N LEU A 17 -35.61 -20.56 13.71
CA LEU A 17 -34.42 -21.41 13.82
C LEU A 17 -33.51 -21.26 12.61
N GLU A 18 -34.04 -21.26 11.42
CA GLU A 18 -33.30 -21.06 10.17
C GLU A 18 -32.71 -19.65 10.12
N HIS A 19 -33.43 -18.63 10.55
CA HIS A 19 -32.95 -17.26 10.65
C HIS A 19 -31.76 -17.14 11.62
N GLY A 20 -31.88 -17.80 12.79
CA GLY A 20 -30.79 -17.89 13.76
C GLY A 20 -29.56 -18.59 13.22
N ALA A 21 -29.76 -19.76 12.57
CA ALA A 21 -28.70 -20.52 11.92
C ALA A 21 -28.00 -19.69 10.83
N TYR A 22 -28.77 -19.11 9.92
CA TYR A 22 -28.23 -18.28 8.83
C TYR A 22 -27.39 -17.12 9.36
N ARG A 23 -27.90 -16.41 10.37
CA ARG A 23 -27.16 -15.30 10.99
C ARG A 23 -25.83 -15.73 11.57
N LEU A 24 -25.80 -16.82 12.35
CA LEU A 24 -24.56 -17.31 12.98
C LEU A 24 -23.52 -17.80 11.94
N LEU A 25 -23.98 -18.42 10.86
CA LEU A 25 -23.12 -18.83 9.75
C LEU A 25 -22.54 -17.63 9.00
N LEU A 26 -23.34 -16.59 8.73
CA LEU A 26 -22.85 -15.34 8.14
C LEU A 26 -21.86 -14.62 9.04
N ASP A 27 -22.16 -14.51 10.33
CA ASP A 27 -21.25 -13.88 11.30
C ASP A 27 -19.88 -14.58 11.33
N ARG A 28 -19.89 -15.93 11.27
CA ARG A 28 -18.66 -16.71 11.16
C ARG A 28 -17.92 -16.44 9.86
N TYR A 29 -18.65 -16.45 8.73
CA TYR A 29 -18.08 -16.24 7.41
C TYR A 29 -17.39 -14.87 7.31
N TYR A 30 -18.03 -13.80 7.75
CA TYR A 30 -17.46 -12.45 7.76
C TYR A 30 -16.34 -12.28 8.78
N ALA A 31 -16.45 -12.92 9.96
CA ALA A 31 -15.39 -12.79 10.99
C ALA A 31 -14.10 -13.49 10.58
N THR A 32 -14.16 -14.55 9.77
CA THR A 32 -12.98 -15.26 9.29
C THR A 32 -12.56 -14.85 7.89
N GLU A 33 -13.42 -14.17 7.15
CA GLU A 33 -13.27 -13.88 5.72
C GLU A 33 -12.94 -15.14 4.88
N GLN A 34 -13.47 -16.30 5.32
CA GLN A 34 -13.21 -17.61 4.71
C GLN A 34 -14.48 -18.42 4.59
N PRO A 35 -14.57 -19.33 3.59
CA PRO A 35 -15.65 -20.29 3.45
C PRO A 35 -15.83 -21.17 4.70
N LEU A 36 -17.02 -21.74 4.86
CA LEU A 36 -17.28 -22.66 5.96
C LEU A 36 -16.75 -24.07 5.60
N PRO A 37 -16.25 -24.85 6.57
CA PRO A 37 -15.74 -26.20 6.32
C PRO A 37 -16.86 -27.13 5.87
N ALA A 38 -16.54 -28.19 5.10
CA ALA A 38 -17.51 -29.22 4.73
C ALA A 38 -17.96 -30.10 5.92
N ASP A 39 -17.22 -30.06 7.05
CA ASP A 39 -17.56 -30.83 8.25
C ASP A 39 -18.82 -30.27 8.91
N LEU A 40 -19.94 -30.97 8.74
CA LEU A 40 -21.24 -30.61 9.32
C LEU A 40 -21.19 -30.50 10.85
N LEU A 41 -20.41 -31.34 11.54
CA LEU A 41 -20.28 -31.23 13.00
C LEU A 41 -19.63 -29.92 13.44
N ALA A 42 -18.65 -29.45 12.68
CA ALA A 42 -18.03 -28.14 12.91
C ALA A 42 -19.05 -27.02 12.65
N ILE A 43 -19.86 -27.13 11.58
CA ILE A 43 -20.91 -26.15 11.25
C ILE A 43 -21.99 -26.11 12.33
N TYR A 44 -22.47 -27.25 12.79
CA TYR A 44 -23.45 -27.29 13.89
C TYR A 44 -22.92 -26.63 15.18
N ARG A 45 -21.63 -26.77 15.46
CA ARG A 45 -21.00 -26.06 16.59
C ARG A 45 -20.97 -24.54 16.37
N VAL A 46 -20.67 -24.10 15.17
CA VAL A 46 -20.72 -22.67 14.79
C VAL A 46 -22.11 -22.11 14.96
N ALA A 47 -23.13 -22.81 14.43
CA ALA A 47 -24.52 -22.45 14.53
C ALA A 47 -25.14 -22.74 15.91
N ARG A 48 -24.37 -23.35 16.84
CA ARG A 48 -24.82 -23.76 18.19
C ARG A 48 -26.01 -24.73 18.16
N ALA A 49 -26.18 -25.49 17.07
CA ALA A 49 -27.26 -26.43 16.86
C ALA A 49 -27.05 -27.72 17.68
N ARG A 50 -27.87 -27.94 18.70
CA ARG A 50 -27.80 -29.05 19.64
C ARG A 50 -28.90 -30.09 19.39
N SER A 51 -30.14 -29.64 19.14
CA SER A 51 -31.28 -30.49 18.87
C SER A 51 -31.34 -30.95 17.39
N ALA A 52 -32.17 -31.94 17.09
CA ALA A 52 -32.40 -32.38 15.75
C ALA A 52 -33.03 -31.30 14.87
N ASP A 53 -33.98 -30.54 15.42
CA ASP A 53 -34.68 -29.46 14.71
C ASP A 53 -33.74 -28.30 14.37
N GLU A 54 -32.83 -27.96 15.30
CA GLU A 54 -31.80 -26.93 15.04
C GLU A 54 -30.81 -27.35 13.96
N ARG A 55 -30.42 -28.64 13.93
CA ARG A 55 -29.54 -29.16 12.87
C ARG A 55 -30.27 -29.20 11.52
N ALA A 56 -31.52 -29.61 11.50
CA ALA A 56 -32.33 -29.57 10.27
C ALA A 56 -32.45 -28.15 9.72
N ALA A 57 -32.62 -27.15 10.58
CA ALA A 57 -32.62 -25.74 10.19
C ALA A 57 -31.25 -25.29 9.60
N VAL A 58 -30.14 -25.75 10.16
CA VAL A 58 -28.79 -25.47 9.59
C VAL A 58 -28.66 -26.13 8.22
N ASP A 59 -29.10 -27.39 8.08
CA ASP A 59 -29.01 -28.12 6.80
C ASP A 59 -29.85 -27.43 5.72
N ALA A 60 -31.08 -26.98 6.05
CA ALA A 60 -31.93 -26.22 5.15
C ALA A 60 -31.23 -24.90 4.68
N VAL A 61 -30.65 -24.16 5.61
CA VAL A 61 -29.92 -22.91 5.31
C VAL A 61 -28.70 -23.21 4.45
N LEU A 62 -27.94 -24.26 4.72
CA LEU A 62 -26.79 -24.63 3.89
C LEU A 62 -27.21 -24.96 2.46
N ALA A 63 -28.29 -25.76 2.32
CA ALA A 63 -28.77 -26.13 1.01
C ALA A 63 -29.29 -24.95 0.17
N GLU A 64 -29.84 -23.94 0.80
CA GLU A 64 -30.41 -22.78 0.11
C GLU A 64 -29.40 -21.67 -0.19
N PHE A 65 -28.57 -21.35 0.77
CA PHE A 65 -27.70 -20.12 0.69
C PHE A 65 -26.23 -20.40 0.43
N PHE A 66 -25.80 -21.66 0.50
CA PHE A 66 -24.40 -22.02 0.34
C PHE A 66 -24.22 -23.08 -0.75
N VAL A 67 -23.09 -23.04 -1.42
CA VAL A 67 -22.70 -24.03 -2.42
C VAL A 67 -21.48 -24.79 -1.91
N LEU A 68 -21.53 -26.12 -1.93
CA LEU A 68 -20.38 -26.96 -1.58
C LEU A 68 -19.43 -27.04 -2.78
N GLU A 69 -18.31 -26.38 -2.69
CA GLU A 69 -17.26 -26.34 -3.72
C GLU A 69 -15.89 -26.63 -3.09
N GLY A 70 -15.13 -27.56 -3.65
CA GLY A 70 -13.76 -27.84 -3.18
C GLY A 70 -13.66 -28.34 -1.74
N GLY A 71 -14.74 -28.88 -1.15
CA GLY A 71 -14.77 -29.30 0.25
C GLY A 71 -15.07 -28.18 1.25
N GLU A 72 -15.62 -27.06 0.78
CA GLU A 72 -16.01 -25.91 1.59
C GLU A 72 -17.40 -25.40 1.17
N TYR A 73 -18.18 -24.89 2.12
CA TYR A 73 -19.42 -24.19 1.83
C TYR A 73 -19.18 -22.72 1.57
N ARG A 74 -19.45 -22.29 0.33
CA ARG A 74 -19.29 -20.92 -0.15
C ARG A 74 -20.60 -20.18 -0.26
N ASN A 75 -20.61 -18.92 0.14
CA ASN A 75 -21.71 -18.00 -0.10
C ASN A 75 -21.24 -16.90 -1.05
N ARG A 76 -21.75 -16.90 -2.28
CA ARG A 76 -21.30 -15.96 -3.34
C ARG A 76 -21.44 -14.49 -2.96
N ARG A 77 -22.46 -14.16 -2.18
CA ARG A 77 -22.67 -12.79 -1.71
C ARG A 77 -21.58 -12.39 -0.71
N CYS A 78 -21.30 -13.25 0.26
CA CYS A 78 -20.23 -13.01 1.24
C CYS A 78 -18.88 -12.89 0.54
N ASP A 79 -18.56 -13.78 -0.40
CA ASP A 79 -17.31 -13.73 -1.16
C ASP A 79 -17.16 -12.39 -1.91
N ALA A 80 -18.22 -11.92 -2.57
CA ALA A 80 -18.21 -10.66 -3.29
C ALA A 80 -18.07 -9.44 -2.35
N GLU A 81 -18.73 -9.46 -1.20
CA GLU A 81 -18.64 -8.38 -0.20
C GLU A 81 -17.25 -8.34 0.46
N ILE A 82 -16.68 -9.50 0.79
CA ILE A 82 -15.33 -9.61 1.36
C ILE A 82 -14.29 -9.12 0.35
N ALA A 83 -14.37 -9.57 -0.91
CA ALA A 83 -13.45 -9.14 -1.96
C ALA A 83 -13.49 -7.61 -2.14
N ARG A 84 -14.67 -7.01 -2.19
CA ARG A 84 -14.84 -5.55 -2.28
C ARG A 84 -14.27 -4.82 -1.06
N TYR A 85 -14.49 -5.37 0.13
CA TYR A 85 -13.95 -4.80 1.36
C TYR A 85 -12.42 -4.81 1.36
N GLN A 86 -11.80 -5.94 0.98
CA GLN A 86 -10.35 -6.09 0.89
C GLN A 86 -9.74 -5.15 -0.16
N GLU A 87 -10.37 -4.99 -1.31
CA GLU A 87 -9.95 -4.04 -2.34
C GLU A 87 -9.95 -2.59 -1.81
N HIS A 88 -11.03 -2.19 -1.13
CA HIS A 88 -11.09 -0.85 -0.52
C HIS A 88 -10.10 -0.65 0.63
N GLN A 89 -9.75 -1.70 1.37
CA GLN A 89 -8.73 -1.63 2.42
C GLN A 89 -7.35 -1.39 1.81
N THR A 90 -6.97 -2.16 0.79
CA THR A 90 -5.69 -1.99 0.10
C THR A 90 -5.54 -0.61 -0.52
N GLU A 91 -6.61 -0.06 -1.13
CA GLU A 91 -6.59 1.31 -1.64
C GLU A 91 -6.40 2.37 -0.54
N ARG A 92 -7.08 2.20 0.61
CA ARG A 92 -6.94 3.12 1.75
C ARG A 92 -5.54 3.07 2.34
N GLU A 93 -4.96 1.89 2.46
CA GLU A 93 -3.59 1.70 2.94
C GLU A 93 -2.60 2.34 1.97
N ALA A 94 -2.72 2.08 0.67
CA ALA A 94 -1.88 2.70 -0.34
C ALA A 94 -1.98 4.24 -0.33
N LYS A 95 -3.17 4.82 -0.19
CA LYS A 95 -3.37 6.26 -0.07
C LYS A 95 -2.70 6.83 1.18
N ARG A 96 -2.83 6.14 2.32
CA ARG A 96 -2.21 6.53 3.59
C ARG A 96 -0.68 6.49 3.51
N ASP A 97 -0.12 5.43 2.91
CA ASP A 97 1.31 5.26 2.77
C ASP A 97 1.92 6.29 1.80
N ASN A 98 1.24 6.56 0.68
CA ASN A 98 1.63 7.61 -0.25
C ASN A 98 1.61 9.00 0.41
N GLU A 99 0.61 9.31 1.23
CA GLU A 99 0.54 10.57 1.96
C GLU A 99 1.64 10.67 3.04
N ALA A 100 1.90 9.60 3.78
CA ALA A 100 2.98 9.53 4.76
C ALA A 100 4.35 9.74 4.10
N GLU A 101 4.60 9.10 2.95
CA GLU A 101 5.84 9.27 2.20
C GLU A 101 5.97 10.69 1.63
N ARG A 102 4.88 11.28 1.12
CA ARG A 102 4.87 12.69 0.67
C ARG A 102 5.26 13.63 1.80
N GLN A 103 4.68 13.44 2.99
CA GLN A 103 5.00 14.25 4.16
C GLN A 103 6.44 14.04 4.63
N ARG A 104 6.94 12.79 4.60
CA ARG A 104 8.33 12.49 4.91
C ARG A 104 9.29 13.21 3.96
N ARG A 105 9.05 13.14 2.65
CA ARG A 105 9.86 13.84 1.63
C ARG A 105 9.83 15.35 1.83
N ALA A 106 8.67 15.91 2.15
CA ALA A 106 8.54 17.35 2.43
C ALA A 106 9.36 17.76 3.65
N ARG A 107 9.35 16.97 4.74
CA ARG A 107 10.17 17.22 5.94
C ARG A 107 11.66 17.14 5.63
N VAL A 108 12.10 16.12 4.90
CA VAL A 108 13.51 15.95 4.51
C VAL A 108 13.97 17.11 3.62
N ARG A 109 13.15 17.50 2.62
CA ARG A 109 13.45 18.66 1.76
C ARG A 109 13.60 19.94 2.58
N ARG A 110 12.68 20.18 3.50
CA ARG A 110 12.72 21.34 4.39
C ARG A 110 13.96 21.34 5.26
N GLN A 111 14.30 20.20 5.87
CA GLN A 111 15.50 20.05 6.68
C GLN A 111 16.77 20.40 5.87
N LYS A 112 16.89 19.86 4.65
CA LYS A 112 18.01 20.16 3.77
C LYS A 112 18.13 21.65 3.46
N LEU A 113 17.02 22.36 3.24
CA LEU A 113 17.04 23.80 3.00
C LEU A 113 17.57 24.59 4.22
N PHE A 114 17.14 24.21 5.42
CA PHE A 114 17.69 24.81 6.65
C PHE A 114 19.17 24.54 6.81
N ASP A 115 19.65 23.33 6.55
CA ASP A 115 21.04 22.97 6.66
C ASP A 115 21.91 23.71 5.62
N GLN A 116 21.42 23.87 4.41
CA GLN A 116 22.09 24.66 3.37
C GLN A 116 22.17 26.15 3.72
N LEU A 117 21.07 26.73 4.22
CA LEU A 117 21.08 28.15 4.65
C LEU A 117 22.01 28.41 5.83
N ARG A 118 22.15 27.46 6.76
CA ARG A 118 23.15 27.53 7.83
C ARG A 118 24.59 27.59 7.28
N GLY A 119 24.88 26.89 6.17
CA GLY A 119 26.16 26.97 5.48
C GLY A 119 26.48 28.37 4.96
N PHE A 120 25.49 29.24 4.77
CA PHE A 120 25.64 30.65 4.41
C PHE A 120 25.50 31.59 5.63
N ASP A 121 25.59 31.04 6.84
CA ASP A 121 25.43 31.81 8.11
C ASP A 121 24.04 32.44 8.25
N MET A 122 23.03 31.87 7.59
CA MET A 122 21.63 32.30 7.63
C MET A 122 20.79 31.36 8.50
N VAL A 123 20.06 31.94 9.48
CA VAL A 123 19.14 31.18 10.35
C VAL A 123 17.72 31.68 10.15
N PRO A 124 16.98 31.15 9.19
CA PRO A 124 15.59 31.53 8.97
C PRO A 124 14.70 31.07 10.14
N LYS A 125 13.56 31.75 10.31
CA LYS A 125 12.60 31.37 11.32
C LYS A 125 12.04 29.97 11.03
N TRP A 126 11.68 29.23 12.08
CA TRP A 126 11.18 27.85 11.98
C TRP A 126 9.87 27.74 11.17
N ASP A 127 9.05 28.80 11.14
CA ASP A 127 7.76 28.88 10.43
C ASP A 127 7.87 29.39 8.98
N THR A 128 9.09 29.72 8.51
CA THR A 128 9.33 30.16 7.13
C THR A 128 8.86 29.10 6.13
N SER A 129 8.10 29.51 5.11
CA SER A 129 7.60 28.58 4.09
C SER A 129 8.73 27.94 3.29
N THR A 130 8.49 26.75 2.73
CA THR A 130 9.49 26.05 1.89
C THR A 130 9.86 26.89 0.66
N ALA A 131 8.91 27.60 0.06
CA ALA A 131 9.16 28.49 -1.07
C ALA A 131 10.06 29.68 -0.70
N ASP A 132 9.85 30.26 0.49
CA ASP A 132 10.71 31.34 0.99
C ASP A 132 12.12 30.85 1.34
N LEU A 133 12.25 29.63 1.89
CA LEU A 133 13.56 29.03 2.12
C LEU A 133 14.33 28.82 0.82
N GLU A 134 13.66 28.36 -0.24
CA GLU A 134 14.27 28.20 -1.56
C GLU A 134 14.69 29.53 -2.17
N ARG A 135 13.86 30.56 -2.03
CA ARG A 135 14.22 31.93 -2.47
C ARG A 135 15.43 32.47 -1.71
N LEU A 136 15.43 32.34 -0.38
CA LEU A 136 16.59 32.78 0.44
C LEU A 136 17.88 32.04 0.06
N LEU A 137 17.78 30.76 -0.23
CA LEU A 137 18.93 29.97 -0.66
C LEU A 137 19.46 30.44 -2.02
N ALA A 138 18.58 30.70 -2.98
CA ALA A 138 18.97 31.24 -4.29
C ALA A 138 19.63 32.60 -4.17
N GLU A 139 19.13 33.50 -3.32
CA GLU A 139 19.72 34.80 -3.06
C GLU A 139 21.11 34.69 -2.40
N ALA A 140 21.29 33.74 -1.47
CA ALA A 140 22.58 33.49 -0.82
C ALA A 140 23.63 32.98 -1.82
N GLN A 141 23.25 32.05 -2.70
CA GLN A 141 24.11 31.49 -3.75
C GLN A 141 24.57 32.56 -4.74
N THR A 142 23.65 33.42 -5.21
CA THR A 142 24.00 34.51 -6.15
C THR A 142 24.97 35.54 -5.54
N LYS A 143 24.82 35.84 -4.26
CA LYS A 143 25.75 36.74 -3.56
C LYS A 143 27.15 36.14 -3.43
N THR A 144 27.26 34.84 -3.24
CA THR A 144 28.57 34.15 -3.12
C THR A 144 29.27 34.08 -4.48
N ASP A 145 28.52 33.81 -5.56
CA ASP A 145 29.09 33.80 -6.92
C ASP A 145 29.59 35.16 -7.36
N LEU A 146 28.96 36.27 -6.96
CA LEU A 146 29.36 37.62 -7.25
C LEU A 146 30.57 38.07 -6.40
N SER A 147 30.86 37.40 -5.28
CA SER A 147 31.98 37.68 -4.37
C SER A 147 33.22 36.81 -4.63
N ALA A 148 33.14 35.86 -5.58
CA ALA A 148 34.30 35.07 -5.97
C ALA A 148 35.35 35.97 -6.68
N PRO A 149 36.62 36.03 -6.25
CA PRO A 149 37.65 36.81 -6.94
C PRO A 149 37.85 36.22 -8.34
N VAL A 150 37.68 37.06 -9.36
CA VAL A 150 38.04 36.74 -10.74
C VAL A 150 39.54 36.47 -10.77
N THR A 151 39.93 35.21 -10.67
CA THR A 151 41.32 34.83 -10.88
C THR A 151 41.64 35.09 -12.35
N HIS A 152 42.36 36.14 -12.61
CA HIS A 152 42.90 36.50 -13.91
C HIS A 152 43.64 35.29 -14.48
N LEU A 153 43.08 34.69 -15.52
CA LEU A 153 43.82 33.76 -16.36
C LEU A 153 44.91 34.52 -17.06
N SER A 154 46.12 34.48 -16.48
CA SER A 154 47.31 34.87 -17.18
C SER A 154 47.48 34.05 -18.43
N ARG A 155 47.38 34.73 -19.55
CA ARG A 155 47.62 34.27 -20.91
C ARG A 155 49.07 33.75 -20.99
N VAL A 156 49.23 32.42 -20.98
CA VAL A 156 50.51 31.83 -21.40
C VAL A 156 50.39 31.55 -22.90
N THR A 157 51.11 32.36 -23.64
CA THR A 157 51.38 32.18 -25.06
C THR A 157 52.53 31.19 -25.23
N GLY A 158 52.34 30.22 -26.10
CA GLY A 158 53.43 29.73 -26.96
C GLY A 158 53.91 28.30 -26.74
N ALA A 159 53.68 27.51 -27.77
CA ALA A 159 54.50 26.44 -28.36
C ALA A 159 54.80 25.19 -27.51
N ASP A 160 54.41 24.02 -27.90
CA ASP A 160 54.90 23.17 -28.98
C ASP A 160 54.12 21.86 -29.03
N ILE A 161 53.85 21.49 -30.25
CA ILE A 161 53.18 20.27 -30.68
C ILE A 161 54.17 19.12 -30.56
N ARG A 162 53.79 18.02 -29.92
CA ARG A 162 54.21 16.67 -30.35
C ARG A 162 53.06 15.66 -30.21
N VAL A 163 52.65 15.27 -31.35
CA VAL A 163 51.76 14.13 -31.62
C VAL A 163 52.52 12.82 -31.33
N THR A 164 51.94 11.93 -30.57
CA THR A 164 52.12 10.48 -30.74
C THR A 164 50.84 9.78 -30.38
N ASP A 165 50.32 9.12 -31.36
CA ASP A 165 49.14 8.30 -31.48
C ASP A 165 49.42 6.84 -31.00
N PRO A 166 48.48 5.93 -31.12
CA PRO A 166 47.58 5.42 -30.10
C PRO A 166 47.85 3.92 -29.83
N THR A 167 47.26 3.38 -28.80
CA THR A 167 47.06 1.95 -28.76
C THR A 167 45.72 1.58 -28.06
N CYS A 168 44.83 1.04 -28.86
CA CYS A 168 43.60 0.42 -28.50
C CYS A 168 43.78 -0.73 -27.49
N HIS A 169 43.00 -0.76 -26.43
CA HIS A 169 42.62 -2.00 -25.79
C HIS A 169 41.14 -2.01 -25.45
N ALA A 170 40.43 -2.95 -26.07
CA ALA A 170 39.04 -3.25 -25.85
C ALA A 170 38.78 -3.88 -24.46
N PRO A 171 37.61 -3.68 -23.87
CA PRO A 171 37.27 -4.32 -22.59
C PRO A 171 36.77 -5.76 -22.83
N VAL A 172 37.27 -6.66 -21.98
CA VAL A 172 36.88 -8.08 -21.92
C VAL A 172 35.64 -8.21 -21.05
N THR A 173 34.61 -8.84 -21.58
CA THR A 173 33.38 -9.21 -20.91
C THR A 173 33.60 -10.50 -20.09
N PRO A 174 33.22 -10.59 -18.82
CA PRO A 174 33.18 -11.89 -18.11
C PRO A 174 31.84 -12.59 -18.34
N LEU A 175 31.93 -13.84 -18.77
CA LEU A 175 30.88 -14.84 -18.88
C LEU A 175 30.31 -15.17 -17.49
N ILE A 176 29.00 -15.12 -17.36
CA ILE A 176 28.27 -15.66 -16.20
C ILE A 176 28.01 -17.14 -16.49
N THR A 177 28.60 -18.00 -15.67
CA THR A 177 28.34 -19.42 -15.64
C THR A 177 27.11 -19.68 -14.77
N VAL A 178 26.04 -20.21 -15.39
CA VAL A 178 24.88 -20.78 -14.70
C VAL A 178 25.25 -22.24 -14.36
N VAL A 179 25.18 -22.57 -13.09
CA VAL A 179 25.27 -23.98 -12.62
C VAL A 179 23.87 -24.39 -12.15
N HIS A 180 23.47 -25.56 -12.51
CA HIS A 180 22.21 -26.30 -12.32
C HIS A 180 21.74 -26.36 -10.88
#